data_23844838ff6d18f2543de3acaeb9d4b4
#
_entry.id   23844838ff6d18f2543de3acaeb9d4b4
#
_cell.length_a   1.000
_cell.length_b   1.000
_cell.length_c   1.000
_cell.angle_alpha   90.00
_cell.angle_beta   90.00
_cell.angle_gamma   90.00
#
_symmetry.space_group_name_H-M   'P 1'
#
loop_
_entity.id
_entity.type
_entity.pdbx_description
1 polymer ?
#
loop_
_entity_poly.entity_id
_entity_poly.type
_entity_poly.pdbx_seq_one_letter_code
_entity_poly.pdbx_strand_id
1 'polypeptide(L)'
;MKVSEILKVKGNILFTVTPDSPILDAVNAMAEKDIGSLVVMEGGKLIGMLTFREVIATIHENDGSLGRESVRSHMNEKPIVVSPDTDLNEVRRLMLEQHARYVPVQDPSDGSLMGVMSFYDVAKAVFEAQSFENRMLKSYIQDTPVEVEEER
;
A
#
# COMPACT_ATOMS: atom_id res chain seq x y z
N MET A 1 8.56 10.15 9.39
CA MET A 1 7.73 8.96 9.74
C MET A 1 8.16 7.78 8.89
N LYS A 2 8.34 6.64 9.51
CA LYS A 2 8.77 5.43 8.82
C LYS A 2 7.61 4.48 8.56
N VAL A 3 7.77 3.64 7.55
CA VAL A 3 6.79 2.59 7.21
C VAL A 3 6.42 1.74 8.43
N SER A 4 7.41 1.40 9.27
CA SER A 4 7.17 0.61 10.49
C SER A 4 6.14 1.22 11.42
N GLU A 5 6.09 2.54 11.52
CA GLU A 5 5.13 3.23 12.38
C GLU A 5 3.69 3.07 11.87
N ILE A 6 3.53 3.07 10.55
CA ILE A 6 2.21 2.88 9.93
C ILE A 6 1.76 1.43 10.06
N LEU A 7 2.68 0.47 9.88
CA LEU A 7 2.35 -0.94 10.02
C LEU A 7 1.91 -1.29 11.43
N LYS A 8 2.46 -0.66 12.45
CA LYS A 8 2.03 -0.88 13.84
C LYS A 8 0.58 -0.51 14.05
N VAL A 9 0.12 0.57 13.41
CA VAL A 9 -1.27 1.03 13.53
C VAL A 9 -2.20 0.19 12.67
N LYS A 10 -1.76 -0.13 11.46
CA LYS A 10 -2.55 -0.92 10.50
C LYS A 10 -2.76 -2.37 10.94
N GLY A 11 -1.79 -2.93 11.64
CA GLY A 11 -1.78 -4.36 12.00
C GLY A 11 -1.04 -5.22 10.98
N ASN A 12 -0.87 -6.49 11.32
CA ASN A 12 -0.06 -7.43 10.56
C ASN A 12 -0.91 -8.40 9.72
N ILE A 13 -2.07 -7.97 9.27
CA ILE A 13 -2.93 -8.83 8.44
C ILE A 13 -2.36 -8.83 7.02
N LEU A 14 -1.94 -10.02 6.58
CA LEU A 14 -1.41 -10.23 5.24
C LEU A 14 -2.32 -11.15 4.46
N PHE A 15 -2.70 -10.73 3.28
CA PHE A 15 -3.45 -11.57 2.36
C PHE A 15 -2.54 -11.97 1.21
N THR A 16 -2.34 -13.27 1.08
CA THR A 16 -1.45 -13.85 0.08
C THR A 16 -2.20 -14.83 -0.81
N VAL A 17 -1.60 -15.13 -1.94
CA VAL A 17 -2.12 -16.11 -2.89
C VAL A 17 -0.94 -16.88 -3.47
N THR A 18 -1.17 -18.13 -3.88
CA THR A 18 -0.16 -18.92 -4.56
C THR A 18 -0.20 -18.63 -6.07
N PRO A 19 0.95 -18.73 -6.77
CA PRO A 19 1.01 -18.35 -8.18
C PRO A 19 0.20 -19.26 -9.11
N ASP A 20 0.01 -20.51 -8.74
CA ASP A 20 -0.70 -21.47 -9.58
C ASP A 20 -2.21 -21.50 -9.33
N SER A 21 -2.70 -20.67 -8.40
CA SER A 21 -4.12 -20.49 -8.18
C SER A 21 -4.78 -19.82 -9.40
N PRO A 22 -6.04 -20.17 -9.73
CA PRO A 22 -6.78 -19.41 -10.73
C PRO A 22 -6.96 -17.95 -10.30
N ILE A 23 -6.90 -17.02 -11.24
CA ILE A 23 -7.16 -15.61 -10.96
C ILE A 23 -8.55 -15.43 -10.35
N LEU A 24 -9.52 -16.22 -10.77
CA LEU A 24 -10.87 -16.14 -10.22
C LEU A 24 -10.87 -16.32 -8.70
N ASP A 25 -10.07 -17.24 -8.17
CA ASP A 25 -9.96 -17.45 -6.72
C ASP A 25 -9.39 -16.21 -6.04
N ALA A 26 -8.40 -15.57 -6.65
CA ALA A 26 -7.83 -14.32 -6.13
C ALA A 26 -8.87 -13.19 -6.14
N VAL A 27 -9.63 -13.07 -7.22
CA VAL A 27 -10.69 -12.05 -7.33
C VAL A 27 -11.77 -12.27 -6.27
N ASN A 28 -12.17 -13.52 -6.05
CA ASN A 28 -13.14 -13.83 -5.00
C ASN A 28 -12.63 -13.45 -3.62
N ALA A 29 -11.35 -13.74 -3.33
CA ALA A 29 -10.73 -13.36 -2.06
C ALA A 29 -10.69 -11.84 -1.89
N MET A 30 -10.33 -11.11 -2.95
CA MET A 30 -10.28 -9.65 -2.92
C MET A 30 -11.66 -9.05 -2.66
N ALA A 31 -12.69 -9.58 -3.31
CA ALA A 31 -14.06 -9.11 -3.14
C ALA A 31 -14.59 -9.42 -1.75
N GLU A 32 -14.41 -10.65 -1.26
CA GLU A 32 -14.90 -11.06 0.05
C GLU A 32 -14.22 -10.31 1.20
N LYS A 33 -12.95 -9.99 1.06
CA LYS A 33 -12.16 -9.31 2.09
C LYS A 33 -12.10 -7.80 1.89
N ASP A 34 -12.71 -7.29 0.83
CA ASP A 34 -12.69 -5.87 0.47
C ASP A 34 -11.26 -5.31 0.43
N ILE A 35 -10.40 -5.99 -0.30
CA ILE A 35 -8.99 -5.60 -0.48
C ILE A 35 -8.66 -5.46 -1.95
N GLY A 36 -7.70 -4.60 -2.25
CA GLY A 36 -7.31 -4.26 -3.64
C GLY A 36 -6.02 -4.90 -4.12
N SER A 37 -5.39 -5.72 -3.29
CA SER A 37 -4.13 -6.37 -3.64
C SER A 37 -3.94 -7.67 -2.89
N LEU A 38 -3.18 -8.58 -3.52
CA LEU A 38 -2.70 -9.80 -2.90
C LEU A 38 -1.22 -9.94 -3.20
N VAL A 39 -0.45 -10.36 -2.21
CA VAL A 39 0.94 -10.70 -2.42
C VAL A 39 1.01 -12.15 -2.90
N VAL A 40 1.78 -12.39 -3.96
CA VAL A 40 1.97 -13.73 -4.50
C VAL A 40 3.21 -14.35 -3.87
N MET A 41 3.01 -15.45 -3.15
CA MET A 41 4.07 -16.12 -2.41
C MET A 41 4.28 -17.53 -2.95
N GLU A 42 5.54 -17.93 -3.05
CA GLU A 42 5.92 -19.27 -3.44
C GLU A 42 7.14 -19.70 -2.63
N GLY A 43 7.01 -20.83 -1.93
CA GLY A 43 8.10 -21.32 -1.10
C GLY A 43 8.55 -20.36 -0.01
N GLY A 44 7.64 -19.60 0.56
CA GLY A 44 7.94 -18.60 1.58
C GLY A 44 8.55 -17.31 1.05
N LYS A 45 8.62 -17.16 -0.27
CA LYS A 45 9.21 -15.97 -0.90
C LYS A 45 8.16 -15.17 -1.67
N LEU A 46 8.28 -13.85 -1.61
CA LEU A 46 7.48 -12.96 -2.45
C LEU A 46 7.98 -13.07 -3.89
N ILE A 47 7.09 -13.43 -4.81
CA ILE A 47 7.41 -13.53 -6.24
C ILE A 47 6.65 -12.55 -7.09
N GLY A 48 5.64 -11.88 -6.55
CA GLY A 48 4.88 -10.90 -7.30
C GLY A 48 3.73 -10.29 -6.51
N MET A 49 2.97 -9.45 -7.19
CA MET A 49 1.72 -8.89 -6.68
C MET A 49 0.61 -8.98 -7.70
N LEU A 50 -0.59 -9.19 -7.21
CA LEU A 50 -1.81 -9.09 -8.00
C LEU A 50 -2.66 -7.97 -7.42
N THR A 51 -2.96 -6.95 -8.23
CA THR A 51 -3.80 -5.82 -7.85
C THR A 51 -4.96 -5.68 -8.83
N PHE A 52 -5.83 -4.72 -8.58
CA PHE A 52 -6.91 -4.37 -9.52
C PHE A 52 -6.39 -4.15 -10.94
N ARG A 53 -5.19 -3.60 -11.08
CA ARG A 53 -4.59 -3.32 -12.40
C ARG A 53 -4.42 -4.61 -13.19
N GLU A 54 -3.85 -5.64 -12.59
CA GLU A 54 -3.62 -6.94 -13.24
C GLU A 54 -4.93 -7.66 -13.53
N VAL A 55 -5.91 -7.54 -12.64
CA VAL A 55 -7.24 -8.12 -12.85
C VAL A 55 -7.93 -7.46 -14.05
N ILE A 56 -7.91 -6.14 -14.11
CA ILE A 56 -8.50 -5.39 -15.23
C ILE A 56 -7.79 -5.74 -16.54
N ALA A 57 -6.46 -5.82 -16.53
CA ALA A 57 -5.68 -6.19 -17.70
C ALA A 57 -6.04 -7.59 -18.19
N THR A 58 -6.23 -8.54 -17.27
CA THR A 58 -6.64 -9.90 -17.61
C THR A 58 -8.01 -9.92 -18.30
N ILE A 59 -8.98 -9.19 -17.76
CA ILE A 59 -10.32 -9.09 -18.34
C ILE A 59 -10.25 -8.48 -19.74
N HIS A 60 -9.45 -7.44 -19.91
CA HIS A 60 -9.27 -6.78 -21.20
C HIS A 60 -8.64 -7.73 -22.23
N GLU A 61 -7.62 -8.47 -21.84
CA GLU A 61 -6.92 -9.42 -22.74
C GLU A 61 -7.79 -10.61 -23.11
N ASN A 62 -8.74 -10.98 -22.27
CA ASN A 62 -9.65 -12.10 -22.49
C ASN A 62 -11.06 -11.67 -22.94
N ASP A 63 -11.15 -10.53 -23.58
CA ASP A 63 -12.40 -10.02 -24.18
C ASP A 63 -13.59 -9.96 -23.20
N GLY A 64 -13.32 -9.59 -21.96
CA GLY A 64 -14.35 -9.32 -20.98
C GLY A 64 -14.52 -10.39 -19.89
N SER A 65 -13.66 -11.39 -19.84
CA SER A 65 -13.71 -12.43 -18.80
C SER A 65 -12.34 -12.66 -18.17
N LEU A 66 -12.33 -13.32 -17.01
CA LEU A 66 -11.06 -13.73 -16.39
C LEU A 66 -10.48 -14.98 -17.06
N GLY A 67 -11.30 -15.73 -17.78
CA GLY A 67 -10.87 -16.98 -18.39
C GLY A 67 -10.46 -18.02 -17.34
N ARG A 68 -9.51 -18.87 -17.72
CA ARG A 68 -8.92 -19.88 -16.82
C ARG A 68 -7.47 -19.55 -16.51
N GLU A 69 -7.17 -18.26 -16.49
CA GLU A 69 -5.81 -17.80 -16.25
C GLU A 69 -5.37 -18.04 -14.81
N SER A 70 -4.07 -18.31 -14.65
CA SER A 70 -3.46 -18.43 -13.33
C SER A 70 -2.97 -17.05 -12.85
N VAL A 71 -2.79 -16.91 -11.56
CA VAL A 71 -2.19 -15.71 -10.96
C VAL A 71 -0.80 -15.46 -11.56
N ARG A 72 0.00 -16.51 -11.73
CA ARG A 72 1.36 -16.41 -12.30
C ARG A 72 1.37 -15.75 -13.68
N SER A 73 0.37 -16.02 -14.49
CA SER A 73 0.31 -15.50 -15.86
C SER A 73 0.14 -14.00 -15.95
N HIS A 74 -0.42 -13.39 -14.90
CA HIS A 74 -0.79 -11.97 -14.94
C HIS A 74 -0.27 -11.13 -13.77
N MET A 75 0.35 -11.74 -12.78
CA MET A 75 0.91 -11.00 -11.65
C MET A 75 2.02 -10.03 -12.10
N ASN A 76 2.20 -8.97 -11.35
CA ASN A 76 3.36 -8.10 -11.50
C ASN A 76 4.56 -8.79 -10.85
N GLU A 77 5.53 -9.21 -11.65
CA GLU A 77 6.72 -9.94 -11.18
C GLU A 77 7.78 -9.03 -10.55
N LYS A 78 7.65 -7.72 -10.75
CA LYS A 78 8.64 -6.74 -10.24
C LYS A 78 7.95 -5.62 -9.49
N PRO A 79 7.24 -5.92 -8.39
CA PRO A 79 6.64 -4.86 -7.61
C PRO A 79 7.72 -4.01 -6.94
N ILE A 80 7.38 -2.75 -6.68
CA ILE A 80 8.22 -1.90 -5.86
C ILE A 80 8.13 -2.41 -4.42
N VAL A 81 9.28 -2.69 -3.83
CA VAL A 81 9.37 -3.20 -2.45
C VAL A 81 10.04 -2.15 -1.58
N VAL A 82 9.49 -1.92 -0.40
CA VAL A 82 10.08 -1.03 0.59
C VAL A 82 10.40 -1.79 1.87
N SER A 83 11.20 -1.18 2.74
CA SER A 83 11.54 -1.76 4.04
C SER A 83 10.79 -1.05 5.16
N PRO A 84 10.76 -1.64 6.37
CA PRO A 84 10.18 -0.95 7.53
C PRO A 84 10.84 0.39 7.84
N ASP A 85 12.11 0.55 7.49
CA ASP A 85 12.87 1.76 7.75
C ASP A 85 12.72 2.82 6.66
N THR A 86 12.03 2.51 5.56
CA THR A 86 11.81 3.48 4.49
C THR A 86 10.97 4.64 5.01
N ASP A 87 11.37 5.86 4.68
CA ASP A 87 10.61 7.06 5.06
C ASP A 87 9.32 7.15 4.26
N LEU A 88 8.28 7.65 4.92
CA LEU A 88 6.96 7.81 4.31
C LEU A 88 7.00 8.68 3.05
N ASN A 89 7.81 9.73 3.06
CA ASN A 89 7.94 10.61 1.89
C ASN A 89 8.55 9.88 0.70
N GLU A 90 9.47 8.96 0.94
CA GLU A 90 10.04 8.13 -0.12
C GLU A 90 9.02 7.17 -0.70
N VAL A 91 8.20 6.53 0.14
CA VAL A 91 7.12 5.66 -0.32
C VAL A 91 6.13 6.45 -1.18
N ARG A 92 5.75 7.65 -0.72
CA ARG A 92 4.85 8.54 -1.47
C ARG A 92 5.42 8.89 -2.82
N ARG A 93 6.70 9.25 -2.88
CA ARG A 93 7.40 9.58 -4.12
C ARG A 93 7.40 8.41 -5.09
N LEU A 94 7.73 7.21 -4.61
CA LEU A 94 7.75 6.00 -5.43
C LEU A 94 6.35 5.67 -5.99
N MET A 95 5.34 5.77 -5.15
CA MET A 95 3.96 5.51 -5.57
C MET A 95 3.50 6.49 -6.65
N LEU A 96 3.83 7.77 -6.51
CA LEU A 96 3.45 8.79 -7.48
C LEU A 96 4.21 8.64 -8.80
N GLU A 97 5.50 8.40 -8.75
CA GLU A 97 6.34 8.26 -9.95
C GLU A 97 6.00 7.00 -10.74
N GLN A 98 5.73 5.90 -10.06
CA GLN A 98 5.50 4.61 -10.69
C GLN A 98 4.02 4.27 -10.85
N HIS A 99 3.13 5.16 -10.45
CA HIS A 99 1.68 4.91 -10.43
C HIS A 99 1.32 3.64 -9.67
N ALA A 100 2.07 3.33 -8.61
CA ALA A 100 1.83 2.18 -7.76
C ALA A 100 0.88 2.54 -6.63
N ARG A 101 -0.17 1.74 -6.44
CA ARG A 101 -1.14 1.94 -5.36
C ARG A 101 -0.87 1.05 -4.16
N TYR A 102 -0.04 0.04 -4.32
CA TYR A 102 0.29 -0.94 -3.29
C TYR A 102 1.77 -1.27 -3.40
N VAL A 103 2.46 -1.27 -2.28
CA VAL A 103 3.86 -1.67 -2.22
C VAL A 103 4.06 -2.65 -1.07
N PRO A 104 4.62 -3.83 -1.34
CA PRO A 104 4.93 -4.77 -0.25
C PRO A 104 6.09 -4.25 0.59
N VAL A 105 6.05 -4.60 1.87
CA VAL A 105 7.08 -4.25 2.84
C VAL A 105 7.82 -5.53 3.21
N GLN A 106 9.11 -5.56 2.97
CA GLN A 106 9.98 -6.70 3.30
C GLN A 106 11.03 -6.28 4.30
N ASP A 107 11.36 -7.22 5.21
CA ASP A 107 12.52 -7.06 6.07
C ASP A 107 13.78 -7.31 5.22
N PRO A 108 14.70 -6.32 5.10
CA PRO A 108 15.91 -6.50 4.28
C PRO A 108 16.87 -7.53 4.87
N SER A 109 16.77 -7.88 6.15
CA SER A 109 17.69 -8.83 6.78
C SER A 109 17.43 -10.28 6.35
N ASP A 110 16.15 -10.67 6.18
CA ASP A 110 15.78 -12.06 5.86
C ASP A 110 14.81 -12.18 4.68
N GLY A 111 14.36 -11.05 4.12
CA GLY A 111 13.42 -11.03 3.01
C GLY A 111 11.98 -11.37 3.38
N SER A 112 11.67 -11.48 4.68
CA SER A 112 10.31 -11.80 5.10
C SER A 112 9.33 -10.69 4.77
N LEU A 113 8.13 -11.08 4.36
CA LEU A 113 7.07 -10.14 4.07
C LEU A 113 6.46 -9.65 5.39
N MET A 114 6.43 -8.33 5.58
CA MET A 114 5.94 -7.72 6.81
C MET A 114 4.56 -7.09 6.65
N GLY A 115 4.18 -6.73 5.44
CA GLY A 115 2.90 -6.09 5.18
C GLY A 115 2.83 -5.52 3.79
N VAL A 116 1.75 -4.79 3.53
CA VAL A 116 1.55 -4.05 2.28
C VAL A 116 1.11 -2.65 2.64
N MET A 117 1.79 -1.66 2.06
CA MET A 117 1.39 -0.27 2.16
C MET A 117 0.51 0.08 0.97
N SER A 118 -0.69 0.56 1.22
CA SER A 118 -1.56 1.09 0.17
C SER A 118 -1.39 2.60 0.04
N PHE A 119 -1.78 3.13 -1.11
CA PHE A 119 -1.84 4.59 -1.30
C PHE A 119 -2.78 5.24 -0.28
N TYR A 120 -3.85 4.55 0.08
CA TYR A 120 -4.76 4.99 1.14
C TYR A 120 -4.04 5.14 2.49
N ASP A 121 -3.22 4.16 2.86
CA ASP A 121 -2.46 4.20 4.12
C ASP A 121 -1.53 5.41 4.16
N VAL A 122 -0.85 5.67 3.05
CA VAL A 122 0.07 6.81 2.92
C VAL A 122 -0.70 8.13 3.00
N ALA A 123 -1.80 8.25 2.26
CA ALA A 123 -2.61 9.46 2.25
C ALA A 123 -3.17 9.75 3.64
N LYS A 124 -3.66 8.73 4.34
CA LYS A 124 -4.18 8.86 5.71
C LYS A 124 -3.08 9.35 6.66
N ALA A 125 -1.90 8.75 6.59
CA ALA A 125 -0.78 9.14 7.46
C ALA A 125 -0.34 10.59 7.20
N VAL A 126 -0.25 11.01 5.95
CA VAL A 126 0.10 12.38 5.58
C VAL A 126 -0.97 13.36 6.10
N PHE A 127 -2.24 13.03 5.91
CA PHE A 127 -3.35 13.87 6.37
C PHE A 127 -3.34 14.01 7.90
N GLU A 128 -3.15 12.93 8.62
CA GLU A 128 -3.11 12.96 10.08
C GLU A 128 -1.93 13.77 10.61
N ALA A 129 -0.76 13.64 9.97
CA ALA A 129 0.42 14.43 10.33
C ALA A 129 0.17 15.93 10.11
N GLN A 130 -0.43 16.32 9.00
CA GLN A 130 -0.77 17.71 8.74
C GLN A 130 -1.80 18.24 9.73
N SER A 131 -2.81 17.46 10.06
CA SER A 131 -3.83 17.84 11.04
C SER A 131 -3.22 18.05 12.43
N PHE A 132 -2.28 17.19 12.81
CA PHE A 132 -1.55 17.32 14.07
C PHE A 132 -0.73 18.62 14.09
N GLU A 133 0.02 18.89 13.03
CA GLU A 133 0.81 20.12 12.89
C GLU A 133 -0.07 21.36 12.96
N ASN A 134 -1.21 21.36 12.31
CA ASN A 134 -2.15 22.47 12.35
C ASN A 134 -2.69 22.71 13.74
N ARG A 135 -3.01 21.67 14.49
CA ARG A 135 -3.46 21.81 15.88
C ARG A 135 -2.36 22.38 16.77
N MET A 136 -1.13 21.94 16.59
CA MET A 136 0.01 22.46 17.35
C MET A 136 0.25 23.93 17.04
N LEU A 137 0.19 24.33 15.78
CA LEU A 137 0.32 25.72 15.38
C LEU A 137 -0.78 26.60 15.96
N LYS A 138 -2.01 26.13 15.96
CA LYS A 138 -3.14 26.87 16.56
C LYS A 138 -2.94 27.06 18.07
N SER A 139 -2.49 26.02 18.77
CA SER A 139 -2.18 26.12 20.19
C SER A 139 -1.09 27.16 20.45
N TYR A 140 -0.05 27.14 19.62
CA TYR A 140 1.04 28.11 19.73
C TYR A 140 0.55 29.53 19.51
N ILE A 141 -0.29 29.76 18.51
CA ILE A 141 -0.85 31.08 18.19
C ILE A 141 -1.76 31.56 19.31
N GLN A 142 -2.56 30.69 19.92
CA GLN A 142 -3.43 31.05 21.05
C GLN A 142 -2.64 31.50 22.28
N ASP A 143 -1.44 30.96 22.45
CA ASP A 143 -0.55 31.35 23.54
C ASP A 143 0.29 32.59 23.24
N THR A 144 0.17 33.15 22.03
CA THR A 144 0.92 34.32 21.62
C THR A 144 0.18 35.60 22.04
N PRO A 145 0.90 36.68 22.38
CA PRO A 145 0.26 37.98 22.68
C PRO A 145 -0.64 38.48 21.54
N VAL A 146 -1.63 39.23 21.92
CA VAL A 146 -2.75 39.67 21.10
C VAL A 146 -2.36 40.64 19.98
N GLU A 147 -1.17 41.20 20.01
CA GLU A 147 -0.72 42.17 19.00
C GLU A 147 -0.83 41.67 17.58
N VAL A 148 -0.74 40.36 17.38
CA VAL A 148 -0.85 39.74 16.06
C VAL A 148 -2.24 39.94 15.46
N GLU A 149 -3.26 40.01 16.31
CA GLU A 149 -4.64 40.17 15.87
C GLU A 149 -4.98 41.60 15.51
N GLU A 150 -4.27 42.54 16.11
CA GLU A 150 -4.53 43.97 15.89
C GLU A 150 -4.08 44.46 14.52
N GLU A 151 -3.26 43.69 13.84
CA GLU A 151 -2.77 44.04 12.52
C GLU A 151 -3.78 43.83 11.39
N ARG A 152 -4.93 43.38 11.74
CA ARG A 152 -6.01 43.18 10.77
C ARG A 152 -6.76 44.47 10.59
#